data_0eba42e872e3c34ceaffc247eb100df8
#
_entry.id   0eba42e872e3c34ceaffc247eb100df8
#
_cell.length_a   1.000
_cell.length_b   1.000
_cell.length_c   1.000
_cell.angle_alpha   90.00
_cell.angle_beta   90.00
_cell.angle_gamma   90.00
#
_symmetry.space_group_name_H-M   'P 1'
#
loop_
_entity.id
_entity.type
_entity.pdbx_description
1 polymer ?
#
loop_
_entity_poly.entity_id
_entity_poly.type
_entity_poly.pdbx_seq_one_letter_code
_entity_poly.pdbx_strand_id
1 'polypeptide(L)'
;MIDLNEFAKEVHANAVAHGWYDKGERTEAEIFANIHSEWSEAFDAYAHGEPWYYHNCGDPATKDEICEGFSDCYSRKIGWDGDHCFMRNKKPEGIAVELIDGVIRILDFVGYYNSKHNSKVVIKTQDAELDDWDMCKTICMLHDDTVEARQYARGVDNAKRIAGYLGSMIDIVFSTVVKMGLDPEKIMIEKHEYNKTRPYRHGGKVV
;
A
#
# COMPACT_ATOMS: atom_id res chain seq x y z
N MET A 1 -0.27 -17.09 5.87
CA MET A 1 0.20 -15.79 6.44
C MET A 1 1.61 -15.54 5.94
N ILE A 2 1.84 -14.39 5.30
CA ILE A 2 3.14 -13.98 4.74
C ILE A 2 4.08 -13.60 5.88
N ASP A 3 5.37 -13.95 5.76
CA ASP A 3 6.41 -13.33 6.60
C ASP A 3 6.70 -11.90 6.11
N LEU A 4 6.14 -10.92 6.81
CA LEU A 4 6.27 -9.50 6.45
C LEU A 4 7.72 -9.02 6.51
N ASN A 5 8.59 -9.63 7.31
CA ASN A 5 9.99 -9.23 7.40
C ASN A 5 10.80 -9.72 6.18
N GLU A 6 10.50 -10.90 5.67
CA GLU A 6 11.06 -11.36 4.40
C GLU A 6 10.46 -10.58 3.22
N PHE A 7 9.16 -10.34 3.24
CA PHE A 7 8.50 -9.57 2.20
C PHE A 7 9.00 -8.11 2.13
N ALA A 8 9.35 -7.50 3.26
CA ALA A 8 9.99 -6.18 3.29
C ALA A 8 11.31 -6.12 2.50
N LYS A 9 12.09 -7.20 2.52
CA LYS A 9 13.32 -7.27 1.71
C LYS A 9 13.01 -7.27 0.21
N GLU A 10 11.98 -8.02 -0.17
CA GLU A 10 11.53 -8.10 -1.58
C GLU A 10 10.97 -6.76 -2.07
N VAL A 11 10.12 -6.11 -1.27
CA VAL A 11 9.56 -4.79 -1.57
C VAL A 11 10.66 -3.76 -1.74
N HIS A 12 11.64 -3.73 -0.82
CA HIS A 12 12.77 -2.80 -0.92
C HIS A 12 13.65 -3.08 -2.14
N ALA A 13 13.95 -4.34 -2.43
CA ALA A 13 14.70 -4.71 -3.63
C ALA A 13 14.00 -4.24 -4.91
N ASN A 14 12.67 -4.38 -4.97
CA ASN A 14 11.88 -3.85 -6.09
C ASN A 14 11.95 -2.32 -6.18
N ALA A 15 11.86 -1.61 -5.07
CA ALA A 15 12.00 -0.14 -5.05
C ALA A 15 13.37 0.32 -5.55
N VAL A 16 14.44 -0.36 -5.15
CA VAL A 16 15.80 -0.11 -5.65
C VAL A 16 15.88 -0.38 -7.16
N ALA A 17 15.37 -1.51 -7.63
CA ALA A 17 15.37 -1.87 -9.06
C ALA A 17 14.61 -0.86 -9.93
N HIS A 18 13.60 -0.19 -9.37
CA HIS A 18 12.83 0.86 -10.05
C HIS A 18 13.40 2.27 -9.86
N GLY A 19 14.63 2.41 -9.33
CA GLY A 19 15.39 3.66 -9.29
C GLY A 19 14.98 4.62 -8.19
N TRP A 20 14.18 4.19 -7.20
CA TRP A 20 13.77 5.07 -6.09
C TRP A 20 14.94 5.51 -5.20
N TYR A 21 16.07 4.80 -5.27
CA TYR A 21 17.27 5.05 -4.48
C TYR A 21 18.47 5.50 -5.33
N ASP A 22 18.31 5.74 -6.64
CA ASP A 22 19.41 6.09 -7.55
C ASP A 22 20.01 7.48 -7.31
N LYS A 23 19.25 8.39 -6.72
CA LYS A 23 19.73 9.75 -6.39
C LYS A 23 20.50 9.82 -5.06
N GLY A 24 20.76 8.68 -4.47
CA GLY A 24 21.39 8.56 -3.15
C GLY A 24 20.41 8.13 -2.06
N GLU A 25 20.79 8.40 -0.81
CA GLU A 25 19.96 8.03 0.33
C GLU A 25 18.70 8.90 0.37
N ARG A 26 17.55 8.23 0.51
CA ARG A 26 16.30 8.95 0.78
C ARG A 26 16.29 9.40 2.24
N THR A 27 15.81 10.60 2.47
CA THR A 27 15.61 11.09 3.83
C THR A 27 14.39 10.40 4.47
N GLU A 28 14.38 10.30 5.79
CA GLU A 28 13.19 9.80 6.50
C GLU A 28 11.96 10.69 6.20
N ALA A 29 12.17 11.99 5.96
CA ALA A 29 11.10 12.90 5.60
C ALA A 29 10.42 12.53 4.27
N GLU A 30 11.20 12.21 3.24
CA GLU A 30 10.66 11.78 1.93
C GLU A 30 9.91 10.46 2.04
N ILE A 31 10.44 9.49 2.80
CA ILE A 31 9.82 8.18 2.95
C ILE A 31 8.49 8.31 3.70
N PHE A 32 8.48 9.00 4.84
CA PHE A 32 7.27 9.16 5.63
C PHE A 32 6.24 10.09 4.99
N ALA A 33 6.65 11.06 4.17
CA ALA A 33 5.73 11.85 3.35
C ALA A 33 4.97 10.97 2.34
N ASN A 34 5.62 9.98 1.74
CA ASN A 34 4.95 9.03 0.86
C ASN A 34 3.95 8.13 1.63
N ILE A 35 4.26 7.71 2.86
CA ILE A 35 3.30 6.97 3.69
C ILE A 35 2.06 7.84 3.98
N HIS A 36 2.26 9.11 4.37
CA HIS A 36 1.14 10.05 4.57
C HIS A 36 0.32 10.26 3.30
N SER A 37 0.95 10.27 2.12
CA SER A 37 0.25 10.40 0.83
C SER A 37 -0.73 9.26 0.61
N GLU A 38 -0.32 8.00 0.85
CA GLU A 38 -1.19 6.84 0.66
C GLU A 38 -2.42 6.88 1.61
N TRP A 39 -2.26 7.32 2.87
CA TRP A 39 -3.40 7.53 3.77
C TRP A 39 -4.35 8.60 3.27
N SER A 40 -3.80 9.67 2.70
CA SER A 40 -4.59 10.76 2.12
C SER A 40 -5.30 10.32 0.83
N GLU A 41 -4.65 9.50 0.00
CA GLU A 41 -5.24 8.91 -1.21
C GLU A 41 -6.38 7.94 -0.84
N ALA A 42 -6.22 7.13 0.21
CA ALA A 42 -7.29 6.28 0.73
C ALA A 42 -8.49 7.10 1.25
N PHE A 43 -8.23 8.22 1.94
CA PHE A 43 -9.29 9.12 2.38
C PHE A 43 -10.00 9.81 1.20
N ASP A 44 -9.24 10.28 0.21
CA ASP A 44 -9.80 10.90 -0.99
C ASP A 44 -10.71 9.94 -1.76
N ALA A 45 -10.25 8.71 -1.98
CA ALA A 45 -11.05 7.65 -2.59
C ALA A 45 -12.34 7.36 -1.79
N TYR A 46 -12.24 7.32 -0.45
CA TYR A 46 -13.40 7.16 0.43
C TYR A 46 -14.38 8.32 0.33
N ALA A 47 -13.88 9.56 0.35
CA ALA A 47 -14.70 10.77 0.27
C ALA A 47 -15.44 10.89 -1.09
N HIS A 48 -14.87 10.35 -2.16
CA HIS A 48 -15.50 10.28 -3.49
C HIS A 48 -16.40 9.05 -3.68
N GLY A 49 -16.53 8.19 -2.68
CA GLY A 49 -17.37 6.99 -2.74
C GLY A 49 -16.84 5.92 -3.69
N GLU A 50 -15.52 5.83 -3.86
CA GLU A 50 -14.92 4.78 -4.65
C GLU A 50 -15.20 3.39 -4.05
N PRO A 51 -15.20 2.33 -4.87
CA PRO A 51 -15.30 0.96 -4.36
C PRO A 51 -14.12 0.61 -3.44
N TRP A 52 -14.36 -0.32 -2.52
CA TRP A 52 -13.29 -0.84 -1.67
C TRP A 52 -12.13 -1.43 -2.47
N TYR A 53 -12.45 -2.13 -3.55
CA TYR A 53 -11.47 -2.78 -4.41
C TYR A 53 -12.03 -2.98 -5.82
N TYR A 54 -11.23 -2.69 -6.85
CA TYR A 54 -11.53 -2.95 -8.25
C TYR A 54 -10.24 -3.02 -9.07
N HIS A 55 -10.36 -3.50 -10.32
CA HIS A 55 -9.27 -3.43 -11.28
C HIS A 55 -9.53 -2.30 -12.28
N ASN A 56 -8.55 -1.42 -12.44
CA ASN A 56 -8.56 -0.46 -13.53
C ASN A 56 -8.00 -1.13 -14.77
N CYS A 57 -8.87 -1.32 -15.77
CA CYS A 57 -8.54 -2.02 -17.00
C CYS A 57 -7.94 -1.13 -18.09
N GLY A 58 -7.64 0.15 -17.79
CA GLY A 58 -7.14 1.09 -18.78
C GLY A 58 -8.21 1.50 -19.81
N ASP A 59 -7.80 2.14 -20.90
CA ASP A 59 -8.66 2.79 -21.88
C ASP A 59 -9.73 1.84 -22.48
N PRO A 60 -11.02 2.19 -22.40
CA PRO A 60 -12.13 1.42 -22.99
C PRO A 60 -12.16 1.43 -24.53
N ALA A 61 -11.17 2.03 -25.19
CA ALA A 61 -11.16 2.19 -26.65
C ALA A 61 -10.90 0.89 -27.43
N THR A 62 -10.57 -0.20 -26.78
CA THR A 62 -10.30 -1.48 -27.46
C THR A 62 -11.35 -2.53 -27.11
N LYS A 63 -12.44 -2.56 -27.87
CA LYS A 63 -13.67 -3.34 -27.59
C LYS A 63 -13.62 -4.86 -27.80
N ASP A 64 -12.49 -5.45 -28.16
CA ASP A 64 -12.47 -6.80 -28.74
C ASP A 64 -11.84 -7.93 -27.92
N GLU A 65 -11.48 -7.72 -26.63
CA GLU A 65 -10.98 -8.78 -25.75
C GLU A 65 -11.92 -9.01 -24.55
N ILE A 66 -12.21 -10.25 -24.30
CA ILE A 66 -13.17 -10.70 -23.29
C ILE A 66 -12.56 -10.51 -21.90
N CYS A 67 -13.25 -9.77 -21.05
CA CYS A 67 -13.00 -9.77 -19.61
C CYS A 67 -13.63 -11.02 -19.00
N GLU A 68 -12.82 -12.01 -18.63
CA GLU A 68 -13.29 -13.14 -17.83
C GLU A 68 -13.70 -12.63 -16.44
N GLY A 69 -14.92 -12.20 -16.37
CA GLY A 69 -15.84 -12.13 -15.27
C GLY A 69 -15.31 -11.83 -13.87
N PHE A 70 -14.89 -10.62 -13.56
CA PHE A 70 -14.94 -10.17 -12.18
C PHE A 70 -16.30 -9.51 -11.92
N SER A 71 -17.11 -10.12 -11.06
CA SER A 71 -18.42 -9.61 -10.62
C SER A 71 -18.35 -8.20 -10.02
N ASP A 72 -17.17 -7.76 -9.61
CA ASP A 72 -16.87 -6.50 -8.92
C ASP A 72 -16.15 -5.46 -9.77
N CYS A 73 -16.12 -5.63 -11.09
CA CYS A 73 -15.51 -4.66 -11.98
C CYS A 73 -16.22 -3.30 -11.88
N TYR A 74 -15.48 -2.25 -11.55
CA TYR A 74 -15.99 -0.87 -11.45
C TYR A 74 -16.71 -0.42 -12.73
N SER A 75 -16.17 -0.77 -13.90
CA SER A 75 -16.79 -0.45 -15.19
C SER A 75 -18.21 -1.02 -15.34
N ARG A 76 -18.53 -2.16 -14.71
CA ARG A 76 -19.89 -2.69 -14.65
C ARG A 76 -20.78 -1.88 -13.72
N LYS A 77 -20.25 -1.37 -12.60
CA LYS A 77 -21.01 -0.57 -11.62
C LYS A 77 -21.46 0.79 -12.19
N ILE A 78 -20.70 1.35 -13.13
CA ILE A 78 -21.05 2.62 -13.80
C ILE A 78 -21.93 2.44 -15.06
N GLY A 79 -22.52 1.25 -15.26
CA GLY A 79 -23.50 1.00 -16.32
C GLY A 79 -22.90 0.58 -17.66
N TRP A 80 -21.66 0.17 -17.69
CA TRP A 80 -21.06 -0.46 -18.87
C TRP A 80 -21.50 -1.93 -18.93
N ASP A 81 -21.96 -2.41 -20.08
CA ASP A 81 -22.56 -3.74 -20.26
C ASP A 81 -21.55 -4.90 -20.12
N GLY A 82 -20.30 -4.61 -19.95
CA GLY A 82 -19.29 -5.52 -19.40
C GLY A 82 -18.90 -6.72 -20.26
N ASP A 83 -19.41 -6.84 -21.47
CA ASP A 83 -19.10 -7.99 -22.33
C ASP A 83 -17.67 -7.98 -22.87
N HIS A 84 -16.98 -6.86 -22.73
CA HIS A 84 -15.62 -6.69 -23.28
C HIS A 84 -14.78 -5.79 -22.39
N CYS A 85 -14.03 -6.36 -21.44
CA CYS A 85 -13.05 -5.65 -20.63
C CYS A 85 -11.62 -6.09 -20.99
N PHE A 86 -10.81 -5.14 -21.44
CA PHE A 86 -9.40 -5.38 -21.74
C PHE A 86 -8.55 -5.33 -20.49
N MET A 87 -8.03 -6.45 -20.09
CA MET A 87 -7.11 -6.55 -18.97
C MET A 87 -5.65 -6.60 -19.44
N ARG A 88 -5.17 -5.56 -20.14
CA ARG A 88 -3.74 -5.48 -20.46
C ARG A 88 -2.89 -4.99 -19.28
N ASN A 89 -3.47 -4.20 -18.37
CA ASN A 89 -2.80 -3.79 -17.13
C ASN A 89 -3.81 -3.85 -16.00
N LYS A 90 -3.86 -4.99 -15.33
CA LYS A 90 -4.69 -5.21 -14.13
C LYS A 90 -4.15 -4.38 -12.97
N LYS A 91 -4.29 -3.06 -13.03
CA LYS A 91 -3.94 -2.23 -11.89
C LYS A 91 -5.00 -2.39 -10.81
N PRO A 92 -4.67 -2.96 -9.66
CA PRO A 92 -5.58 -2.94 -8.53
C PRO A 92 -5.71 -1.51 -8.01
N GLU A 93 -6.95 -1.06 -7.76
CA GLU A 93 -7.31 0.26 -7.28
C GLU A 93 -8.46 0.19 -6.28
N GLY A 94 -8.76 1.29 -5.64
CA GLY A 94 -9.81 1.45 -4.64
C GLY A 94 -9.25 1.62 -3.22
N ILE A 95 -10.13 1.93 -2.28
CA ILE A 95 -9.77 2.37 -0.93
C ILE A 95 -8.86 1.35 -0.22
N ALA A 96 -9.16 0.05 -0.31
CA ALA A 96 -8.32 -0.99 0.29
C ALA A 96 -6.92 -1.05 -0.34
N VAL A 97 -6.81 -0.72 -1.64
CA VAL A 97 -5.52 -0.74 -2.34
C VAL A 97 -4.63 0.42 -1.90
N GLU A 98 -5.19 1.61 -1.71
CA GLU A 98 -4.42 2.76 -1.22
C GLU A 98 -3.95 2.54 0.24
N LEU A 99 -4.80 1.93 1.08
CA LEU A 99 -4.37 1.49 2.42
C LEU A 99 -3.22 0.48 2.34
N ILE A 100 -3.29 -0.48 1.45
CA ILE A 100 -2.24 -1.49 1.24
C ILE A 100 -0.97 -0.88 0.61
N ASP A 101 -1.10 0.14 -0.26
CA ASP A 101 0.07 0.89 -0.75
C ASP A 101 0.84 1.55 0.40
N GLY A 102 0.13 2.09 1.39
CA GLY A 102 0.76 2.57 2.62
C GLY A 102 1.53 1.48 3.37
N VAL A 103 0.99 0.25 3.45
CA VAL A 103 1.72 -0.90 4.02
C VAL A 103 2.95 -1.24 3.18
N ILE A 104 2.84 -1.22 1.86
CA ILE A 104 3.99 -1.44 0.95
C ILE A 104 5.08 -0.38 1.18
N ARG A 105 4.71 0.90 1.39
CA ARG A 105 5.67 1.96 1.75
C ARG A 105 6.34 1.72 3.10
N ILE A 106 5.58 1.25 4.08
CA ILE A 106 6.13 0.84 5.39
C ILE A 106 7.15 -0.28 5.22
N LEU A 107 6.84 -1.30 4.44
CA LEU A 107 7.74 -2.44 4.19
C LEU A 107 9.00 -2.03 3.41
N ASP A 108 8.89 -1.11 2.44
CA ASP A 108 10.08 -0.51 1.79
C ASP A 108 10.97 0.19 2.82
N PHE A 109 10.38 1.00 3.71
CA PHE A 109 11.15 1.64 4.79
C PHE A 109 11.83 0.61 5.71
N VAL A 110 11.15 -0.46 6.09
CA VAL A 110 11.74 -1.52 6.93
C VAL A 110 12.92 -2.17 6.24
N GLY A 111 12.80 -2.50 4.96
CA GLY A 111 13.91 -3.03 4.15
C GLY A 111 15.07 -2.06 4.05
N TYR A 112 14.79 -0.79 3.76
CA TYR A 112 15.78 0.29 3.72
C TYR A 112 16.50 0.47 5.06
N TYR A 113 15.74 0.65 6.16
CA TYR A 113 16.29 0.83 7.49
C TYR A 113 17.17 -0.35 7.88
N ASN A 114 16.69 -1.57 7.66
CA ASN A 114 17.42 -2.79 7.98
C ASN A 114 18.68 -2.99 7.13
N SER A 115 18.77 -2.39 5.94
CA SER A 115 19.99 -2.40 5.14
C SER A 115 21.07 -1.49 5.69
N LYS A 116 20.71 -0.42 6.41
CA LYS A 116 21.60 0.65 6.88
C LYS A 116 22.02 0.53 8.34
N HIS A 117 21.21 -0.07 9.18
CA HIS A 117 21.40 -0.08 10.63
C HIS A 117 21.71 -1.49 11.17
N ASN A 118 22.49 -1.56 12.24
CA ASN A 118 22.77 -2.83 12.95
C ASN A 118 21.55 -3.30 13.74
N SER A 119 20.88 -2.39 14.45
CA SER A 119 19.59 -2.67 15.11
C SER A 119 18.50 -2.82 14.05
N LYS A 120 17.78 -3.95 14.08
CA LYS A 120 16.77 -4.25 13.05
C LYS A 120 15.36 -3.91 13.53
N VAL A 121 14.59 -3.30 12.64
CA VAL A 121 13.13 -3.20 12.75
C VAL A 121 12.56 -4.56 12.37
N VAL A 122 11.87 -5.20 13.32
CA VAL A 122 11.20 -6.49 13.11
C VAL A 122 9.72 -6.30 13.33
N ILE A 123 8.95 -6.38 12.26
CA ILE A 123 7.49 -6.25 12.29
C ILE A 123 6.90 -7.47 12.98
N LYS A 124 6.01 -7.20 13.93
CA LYS A 124 5.15 -8.18 14.58
C LYS A 124 3.73 -7.67 14.48
N THR A 125 2.88 -8.44 13.88
CA THR A 125 1.46 -8.16 13.73
C THR A 125 0.64 -8.91 14.76
N GLN A 126 -0.46 -8.30 15.17
CA GLN A 126 -1.48 -8.87 16.05
C GLN A 126 -2.84 -8.54 15.44
N ASP A 127 -3.84 -9.35 15.71
CA ASP A 127 -5.20 -9.02 15.28
C ASP A 127 -5.66 -7.76 16.04
N ALA A 128 -5.87 -6.67 15.32
CA ALA A 128 -6.44 -5.46 15.90
C ALA A 128 -7.97 -5.62 15.97
N GLU A 129 -8.53 -5.56 17.18
CA GLU A 129 -9.97 -5.47 17.36
C GLU A 129 -10.39 -3.99 17.12
N LEU A 130 -11.12 -3.77 16.04
CA LEU A 130 -11.71 -2.47 15.72
C LEU A 130 -13.21 -2.50 16.08
N ASP A 131 -13.54 -2.21 17.35
CA ASP A 131 -14.91 -2.31 17.85
C ASP A 131 -15.87 -1.34 17.15
N ASP A 132 -15.47 -0.07 17.01
CA ASP A 132 -16.21 0.98 16.32
C ASP A 132 -15.44 1.40 15.05
N TRP A 133 -15.55 0.59 13.99
CA TRP A 133 -14.87 0.90 12.75
C TRP A 133 -15.47 2.14 12.07
N ASP A 134 -14.63 3.16 11.92
CA ASP A 134 -14.92 4.41 11.22
C ASP A 134 -13.70 4.79 10.36
N MET A 135 -13.90 4.99 9.07
CA MET A 135 -12.80 5.27 8.14
C MET A 135 -12.06 6.56 8.52
N CYS A 136 -12.76 7.62 8.90
CA CYS A 136 -12.12 8.89 9.26
C CYS A 136 -11.23 8.72 10.50
N LYS A 137 -11.72 8.00 11.53
CA LYS A 137 -10.90 7.68 12.71
C LYS A 137 -9.70 6.83 12.34
N THR A 138 -9.89 5.81 11.50
CA THR A 138 -8.81 4.95 11.00
C THR A 138 -7.72 5.77 10.32
N ILE A 139 -8.08 6.66 9.40
CA ILE A 139 -7.13 7.53 8.70
C ILE A 139 -6.39 8.46 9.68
N CYS A 140 -7.10 9.05 10.66
CA CYS A 140 -6.44 9.87 11.70
C CYS A 140 -5.42 9.06 12.50
N MET A 141 -5.78 7.85 12.96
CA MET A 141 -4.87 6.97 13.70
C MET A 141 -3.62 6.61 12.89
N LEU A 142 -3.79 6.31 11.59
CA LEU A 142 -2.67 6.01 10.70
C LEU A 142 -1.73 7.21 10.53
N HIS A 143 -2.27 8.42 10.42
CA HIS A 143 -1.46 9.65 10.38
C HIS A 143 -0.72 9.88 11.69
N ASP A 144 -1.36 9.70 12.83
CA ASP A 144 -0.75 9.87 14.16
C ASP A 144 0.40 8.88 14.37
N ASP A 145 0.18 7.60 14.10
CA ASP A 145 1.22 6.56 14.20
C ASP A 145 2.39 6.82 13.22
N THR A 146 2.09 7.37 12.03
CA THR A 146 3.12 7.76 11.04
C THR A 146 4.01 8.88 11.57
N VAL A 147 3.43 9.89 12.25
CA VAL A 147 4.19 10.97 12.88
C VAL A 147 5.09 10.42 13.98
N GLU A 148 4.56 9.56 14.85
CA GLU A 148 5.31 8.97 15.95
C GLU A 148 6.44 8.07 15.44
N ALA A 149 6.17 7.19 14.48
CA ALA A 149 7.20 6.35 13.88
C ALA A 149 8.34 7.18 13.28
N ARG A 150 8.02 8.28 12.57
CA ARG A 150 9.01 9.19 12.00
C ARG A 150 9.86 9.88 13.06
N GLN A 151 9.29 10.29 14.19
CA GLN A 151 10.06 10.91 15.28
C GLN A 151 11.15 9.97 15.79
N TYR A 152 10.83 8.67 15.94
CA TYR A 152 11.81 7.67 16.34
C TYR A 152 12.81 7.32 15.22
N ALA A 153 12.41 7.39 13.96
CA ALA A 153 13.29 7.11 12.83
C ALA A 153 14.45 8.13 12.70
N ARG A 154 14.31 9.33 13.27
CA ARG A 154 15.37 10.34 13.33
C ARG A 154 16.47 10.06 14.36
N GLY A 155 16.20 9.18 15.31
CA GLY A 155 17.10 8.89 16.42
C GLY A 155 17.91 7.61 16.21
N VAL A 156 18.92 7.44 17.04
CA VAL A 156 19.76 6.23 17.06
C VAL A 156 19.12 5.19 17.99
N ASP A 157 19.19 3.91 17.60
CA ASP A 157 18.75 2.74 18.43
C ASP A 157 17.25 2.70 18.82
N ASN A 158 16.38 3.21 17.99
CA ASN A 158 14.93 3.18 18.22
C ASN A 158 14.19 2.05 17.47
N ALA A 159 14.88 1.08 16.91
CA ALA A 159 14.29 0.04 16.06
C ALA A 159 13.05 -0.63 16.66
N LYS A 160 13.06 -0.90 17.97
CA LYS A 160 11.91 -1.52 18.66
C LYS A 160 10.68 -0.60 18.71
N ARG A 161 10.87 0.71 18.93
CA ARG A 161 9.76 1.68 18.96
C ARG A 161 9.21 1.90 17.56
N ILE A 162 10.09 2.05 16.59
CA ILE A 162 9.72 2.12 15.17
C ILE A 162 8.89 0.90 14.81
N ALA A 163 9.37 -0.32 15.12
CA ALA A 163 8.65 -1.56 14.84
C ALA A 163 7.27 -1.62 15.49
N GLY A 164 7.10 -1.06 16.69
CA GLY A 164 5.80 -0.98 17.37
C GLY A 164 4.79 -0.15 16.60
N TYR A 165 5.13 1.08 16.20
CA TYR A 165 4.22 1.94 15.43
C TYR A 165 3.96 1.40 14.01
N LEU A 166 5.00 0.89 13.33
CA LEU A 166 4.82 0.30 12.00
C LEU A 166 3.94 -0.96 12.06
N GLY A 167 4.12 -1.81 13.08
CA GLY A 167 3.26 -2.96 13.32
C GLY A 167 1.83 -2.56 13.59
N SER A 168 1.60 -1.54 14.46
CA SER A 168 0.26 -0.99 14.73
C SER A 168 -0.44 -0.52 13.45
N MET A 169 0.24 0.24 12.60
CA MET A 169 -0.33 0.69 11.33
C MET A 169 -0.72 -0.48 10.42
N ILE A 170 0.12 -1.50 10.31
CA ILE A 170 -0.17 -2.69 9.51
C ILE A 170 -1.39 -3.43 10.09
N ASP A 171 -1.46 -3.60 11.41
CA ASP A 171 -2.58 -4.25 12.09
C ASP A 171 -3.89 -3.49 11.84
N ILE A 172 -3.88 -2.15 11.97
CA ILE A 172 -5.03 -1.29 11.69
C ILE A 172 -5.49 -1.46 10.23
N VAL A 173 -4.57 -1.40 9.26
CA VAL A 173 -4.89 -1.54 7.84
C VAL A 173 -5.45 -2.94 7.54
N PHE A 174 -4.79 -4.00 8.02
CA PHE A 174 -5.24 -5.37 7.76
C PHE A 174 -6.63 -5.62 8.34
N SER A 175 -6.86 -5.20 9.60
CA SER A 175 -8.18 -5.33 10.22
C SER A 175 -9.25 -4.51 9.49
N THR A 176 -8.91 -3.32 9.01
CA THR A 176 -9.80 -2.48 8.20
C THR A 176 -10.18 -3.16 6.89
N VAL A 177 -9.20 -3.70 6.17
CA VAL A 177 -9.44 -4.42 4.90
C VAL A 177 -10.26 -5.69 5.11
N VAL A 178 -10.03 -6.43 6.20
CA VAL A 178 -10.87 -7.58 6.57
C VAL A 178 -12.32 -7.16 6.86
N LYS A 179 -12.55 -6.01 7.53
CA LYS A 179 -13.90 -5.47 7.75
C LYS A 179 -14.60 -5.03 6.45
N MET A 180 -13.85 -4.70 5.41
CA MET A 180 -14.39 -4.50 4.06
C MET A 180 -14.77 -5.81 3.36
N GLY A 181 -14.55 -6.98 3.99
CA GLY A 181 -14.78 -8.30 3.40
C GLY A 181 -13.71 -8.76 2.42
N LEU A 182 -12.49 -8.21 2.52
CA LEU A 182 -11.38 -8.44 1.61
C LEU A 182 -10.21 -9.12 2.32
N ASP A 183 -9.31 -9.72 1.54
CA ASP A 183 -8.08 -10.36 2.03
C ASP A 183 -6.88 -9.41 1.83
N PRO A 184 -6.32 -8.82 2.92
CA PRO A 184 -5.24 -7.86 2.83
C PRO A 184 -3.94 -8.45 2.26
N GLU A 185 -3.61 -9.70 2.59
CA GLU A 185 -2.39 -10.36 2.07
C GLU A 185 -2.49 -10.57 0.56
N LYS A 186 -3.66 -11.00 0.08
CA LYS A 186 -3.90 -11.19 -1.34
C LYS A 186 -3.76 -9.88 -2.11
N ILE A 187 -4.37 -8.80 -1.62
CA ILE A 187 -4.27 -7.47 -2.26
C ILE A 187 -2.83 -6.98 -2.25
N MET A 188 -2.10 -7.17 -1.14
CA MET A 188 -0.72 -6.75 -1.01
C MET A 188 0.20 -7.46 -2.00
N ILE A 189 0.06 -8.78 -2.16
CA ILE A 189 0.82 -9.54 -3.16
C ILE A 189 0.51 -9.03 -4.56
N GLU A 190 -0.78 -8.93 -4.90
CA GLU A 190 -1.21 -8.51 -6.22
C GLU A 190 -0.71 -7.10 -6.57
N LYS A 191 -0.82 -6.17 -5.63
CA LYS A 191 -0.30 -4.81 -5.82
C LYS A 191 1.21 -4.79 -5.97
N HIS A 192 1.92 -5.59 -5.20
CA HIS A 192 3.37 -5.71 -5.34
C HIS A 192 3.78 -6.30 -6.69
N GLU A 193 3.11 -7.35 -7.16
CA GLU A 193 3.35 -7.92 -8.49
C GLU A 193 3.06 -6.90 -9.59
N TYR A 194 1.97 -6.13 -9.49
CA TYR A 194 1.71 -5.03 -10.40
C TYR A 194 2.85 -4.00 -10.36
N ASN A 195 3.33 -3.61 -9.18
CA ASN A 195 4.40 -2.63 -9.02
C ASN A 195 5.72 -3.09 -9.67
N LYS A 196 6.00 -4.40 -9.75
CA LYS A 196 7.16 -4.95 -10.48
C LYS A 196 7.07 -4.70 -11.99
N THR A 197 5.88 -4.53 -12.54
CA THR A 197 5.68 -4.28 -13.98
C THR A 197 5.76 -2.81 -14.37
N ARG A 198 5.79 -1.89 -13.40
CA ARG A 198 5.78 -0.45 -13.66
C ARG A 198 7.12 0.03 -14.23
N PRO A 199 7.11 1.07 -15.07
CA PRO A 199 8.35 1.61 -15.61
C PRO A 199 9.17 2.30 -14.50
N TYR A 200 10.46 2.53 -14.81
CA TYR A 200 11.38 3.26 -13.95
C TYR A 200 10.74 4.53 -13.36
N ARG A 201 10.82 4.68 -12.04
CA ARG A 201 10.19 5.76 -11.27
C ARG A 201 8.74 6.02 -11.63
N HIS A 202 8.01 4.97 -11.96
CA HIS A 202 6.58 5.04 -12.31
C HIS A 202 6.25 6.13 -13.36
N GLY A 203 7.13 6.31 -14.36
CA GLY A 203 6.96 7.32 -15.39
C GLY A 203 7.60 8.67 -15.06
N GLY A 204 8.60 8.70 -14.17
CA GLY A 204 9.43 9.88 -13.90
C GLY A 204 9.02 10.70 -12.67
N LYS A 205 8.31 10.12 -11.70
CA LYS A 205 8.05 10.78 -10.42
C LYS A 205 9.37 11.22 -9.74
N VAL A 206 9.35 12.36 -9.06
CA VAL A 206 10.54 12.95 -8.41
C VAL A 206 10.85 12.31 -7.07
N VAL A 207 9.83 11.95 -6.32
CA VAL A 207 9.85 11.33 -5.00
C VAL A 207 8.88 10.17 -4.94
#